data_2427146eae50dbfd061bf9145177ad3f
#
_entry.id   2427146eae50dbfd061bf9145177ad3f
#
_cell.length_a   1.000
_cell.length_b   1.000
_cell.length_c   1.000
_cell.angle_alpha   90.00
_cell.angle_beta   90.00
_cell.angle_gamma   90.00
#
_symmetry.space_group_name_H-M   'P 1'
#
loop_
_entity.id
_entity.type
_entity.pdbx_description
1 polymer ?
#
loop_
_entity_poly.entity_id
_entity_poly.type
_entity_poly.pdbx_seq_one_letter_code
_entity_poly.pdbx_strand_id
1 'polypeptide(L)'
;MNWQDTALGLAGIIGSGVAVVHGILTQRLMVRPVEAFLRADKRTGASIRRLVPLLLHFSTIVWFLGGLALVAAAIGFGHDARLVTCLFVGCTYLLGALGNLWGTRGRHPGWMLLAAALILIAFGADKSGG
;
A
#
# COMPACT_ATOMS: atom_id res chain seq x y z
N MET A 1 6.83 -23.93 -7.22
CA MET A 1 5.99 -22.81 -6.71
C MET A 1 4.58 -23.35 -6.56
N ASN A 2 4.08 -23.38 -5.36
CA ASN A 2 2.73 -23.83 -5.09
C ASN A 2 1.70 -22.70 -5.30
N TRP A 3 0.42 -22.99 -5.24
CA TRP A 3 -0.62 -22.00 -5.46
C TRP A 3 -0.63 -20.88 -4.39
N GLN A 4 -0.20 -21.18 -3.14
CA GLN A 4 -0.06 -20.19 -2.09
C GLN A 4 1.04 -19.15 -2.41
N ASP A 5 2.17 -19.62 -2.96
CA ASP A 5 3.24 -18.72 -3.39
C ASP A 5 2.78 -17.84 -4.55
N THR A 6 2.01 -18.42 -5.48
CA THR A 6 1.41 -17.67 -6.60
C THR A 6 0.42 -16.62 -6.08
N ALA A 7 -0.46 -16.98 -5.15
CA ALA A 7 -1.42 -16.05 -4.55
C ALA A 7 -0.71 -14.88 -3.86
N LEU A 8 0.33 -15.17 -3.07
CA LEU A 8 1.08 -14.16 -2.36
C LEU A 8 1.87 -13.24 -3.29
N GLY A 9 2.49 -13.81 -4.34
CA GLY A 9 3.16 -13.04 -5.38
C GLY A 9 2.21 -12.10 -6.12
N LEU A 10 1.01 -12.60 -6.49
CA LEU A 10 -0.03 -11.78 -7.12
C LEU A 10 -0.53 -10.67 -6.19
N ALA A 11 -0.72 -10.95 -4.89
CA ALA A 11 -1.07 -9.93 -3.91
C ALA A 11 -0.03 -8.81 -3.87
N GLY A 12 1.25 -9.16 -3.89
CA GLY A 12 2.35 -8.21 -3.91
C GLY A 12 2.37 -7.35 -5.18
N ILE A 13 2.15 -7.95 -6.34
CA ILE A 13 2.07 -7.23 -7.62
C ILE A 13 0.88 -6.26 -7.64
N ILE A 14 -0.30 -6.71 -7.21
CA ILE A 14 -1.50 -5.87 -7.13
C ILE A 14 -1.26 -4.70 -6.18
N GLY A 15 -0.73 -4.96 -4.99
CA GLY A 15 -0.47 -3.92 -3.99
C GLY A 15 0.56 -2.88 -4.46
N SER A 16 1.65 -3.33 -5.08
CA SER A 16 2.66 -2.43 -5.67
C SER A 16 2.09 -1.62 -6.83
N GLY A 17 1.26 -2.22 -7.68
CA GLY A 17 0.57 -1.54 -8.77
C GLY A 17 -0.40 -0.46 -8.26
N VAL A 18 -1.21 -0.80 -7.25
CA VAL A 18 -2.11 0.16 -6.59
C VAL A 18 -1.31 1.30 -5.97
N ALA A 19 -0.16 1.01 -5.33
CA ALA A 19 0.70 2.03 -4.75
C ALA A 19 1.23 3.03 -5.80
N VAL A 20 1.65 2.54 -6.97
CA VAL A 20 2.11 3.41 -8.07
C VAL A 20 0.99 4.34 -8.54
N VAL A 21 -0.20 3.79 -8.82
CA VAL A 21 -1.36 4.60 -9.24
C VAL A 21 -1.75 5.59 -8.14
N HIS A 22 -1.81 5.13 -6.89
CA HIS A 22 -2.09 5.98 -5.72
C HIS A 22 -1.07 7.12 -5.59
N GLY A 23 0.22 6.83 -5.75
CA GLY A 23 1.27 7.85 -5.71
C GLY A 23 1.12 8.92 -6.79
N ILE A 24 0.78 8.53 -8.02
CA ILE A 24 0.53 9.47 -9.11
C ILE A 24 -0.68 10.36 -8.80
N LEU A 25 -1.77 9.77 -8.30
CA LEU A 25 -2.98 10.51 -7.94
C LEU A 25 -2.73 11.42 -6.75
N THR A 26 -2.05 10.95 -5.71
CA THR A 26 -1.66 11.75 -4.54
C THR A 26 -0.81 12.94 -4.96
N GLN A 27 0.18 12.74 -5.83
CA GLN A 27 1.01 13.83 -6.34
C GLN A 27 0.19 14.89 -7.08
N ARG A 28 -0.72 14.46 -7.94
CA ARG A 28 -1.50 15.39 -8.79
C ARG A 28 -2.63 16.10 -8.03
N LEU A 29 -3.37 15.35 -7.21
CA LEU A 29 -4.61 15.81 -6.61
C LEU A 29 -4.44 16.38 -5.20
N MET A 30 -3.37 16.01 -4.50
CA MET A 30 -3.13 16.44 -3.12
C MET A 30 -1.83 17.22 -2.96
N VAL A 31 -0.69 16.66 -3.33
CA VAL A 31 0.62 17.27 -3.07
C VAL A 31 0.75 18.61 -3.77
N ARG A 32 0.51 18.67 -5.08
CA ARG A 32 0.63 19.93 -5.86
C ARG A 32 -0.27 21.06 -5.33
N PRO A 33 -1.57 20.86 -5.08
CA PRO A 33 -2.42 21.89 -4.51
C PRO A 33 -1.99 22.33 -3.10
N VAL A 34 -1.62 21.37 -2.25
CA VAL A 34 -1.15 21.66 -0.88
C VAL A 34 0.16 22.43 -0.90
N GLU A 35 1.13 22.05 -1.73
CA GLU A 35 2.37 22.81 -1.88
C GLU A 35 2.12 24.25 -2.35
N ALA A 36 1.23 24.44 -3.32
CA ALA A 36 0.88 25.79 -3.80
C ALA A 36 0.29 26.64 -2.67
N PHE A 37 -0.62 26.07 -1.87
CA PHE A 37 -1.20 26.73 -0.70
C PHE A 37 -0.14 27.08 0.35
N LEU A 38 0.73 26.12 0.71
CA LEU A 38 1.78 26.31 1.71
C LEU A 38 2.85 27.33 1.28
N ARG A 39 3.09 27.46 -0.04
CA ARG A 39 4.01 28.50 -0.57
C ARG A 39 3.39 29.90 -0.52
N ALA A 40 2.09 30.01 -0.71
CA ALA A 40 1.38 31.28 -0.62
C ALA A 40 1.27 31.80 0.82
N ASP A 41 1.22 30.91 1.79
CA ASP A 41 1.17 31.28 3.22
C ASP A 41 2.57 31.62 3.75
N LYS A 42 2.84 32.91 3.96
CA LYS A 42 4.11 33.42 4.50
C LYS A 42 4.41 32.98 5.94
N ARG A 43 3.38 32.53 6.70
CA ARG A 43 3.53 32.09 8.08
C ARG A 43 3.98 30.64 8.20
N THR A 44 3.83 29.85 7.12
CA THR A 44 4.24 28.45 7.13
C THR A 44 5.75 28.31 7.12
N GLY A 45 6.29 27.65 8.14
CA GLY A 45 7.72 27.38 8.29
C GLY A 45 8.27 26.42 7.22
N ALA A 46 9.57 26.54 6.91
CA ALA A 46 10.24 25.71 5.91
C ALA A 46 10.14 24.20 6.19
N SER A 47 10.15 23.79 7.45
CA SER A 47 10.01 22.38 7.86
C SER A 47 8.66 21.81 7.48
N ILE A 48 7.58 22.54 7.70
CA ILE A 48 6.22 22.10 7.35
C ILE A 48 6.09 21.93 5.84
N ARG A 49 6.62 22.86 5.05
CA ARG A 49 6.60 22.80 3.58
C ARG A 49 7.31 21.56 3.02
N ARG A 50 8.33 21.03 3.74
CA ARG A 50 9.06 19.81 3.35
C ARG A 50 8.39 18.54 3.85
N LEU A 51 7.86 18.56 5.07
CA LEU A 51 7.30 17.37 5.71
C LEU A 51 5.93 16.98 5.16
N VAL A 52 5.06 17.94 4.84
CA VAL A 52 3.69 17.65 4.38
C VAL A 52 3.67 16.82 3.10
N PRO A 53 4.41 17.14 2.02
CA PRO A 53 4.47 16.29 0.84
C PRO A 53 4.97 14.87 1.14
N LEU A 54 5.98 14.74 2.01
CA LEU A 54 6.51 13.44 2.42
C LEU A 54 5.47 12.60 3.14
N LEU A 55 4.73 13.19 4.08
CA LEU A 55 3.67 12.52 4.81
C LEU A 55 2.52 12.08 3.89
N LEU A 56 2.17 12.88 2.88
CA LEU A 56 1.16 12.51 1.90
C LEU A 56 1.58 11.29 1.05
N HIS A 57 2.87 11.12 0.79
CA HIS A 57 3.40 9.95 0.07
C HIS A 57 3.68 8.74 0.95
N PHE A 58 3.58 8.87 2.27
CA PHE A 58 3.95 7.80 3.20
C PHE A 58 3.17 6.50 2.93
N SER A 59 1.86 6.58 2.73
CA SER A 59 1.04 5.42 2.39
C SER A 59 1.47 4.75 1.08
N THR A 60 1.81 5.53 0.06
CA THR A 60 2.33 5.04 -1.22
C THR A 60 3.61 4.21 -1.01
N ILE A 61 4.56 4.74 -0.23
CA ILE A 61 5.83 4.05 0.06
C ILE A 61 5.57 2.76 0.83
N VAL A 62 4.74 2.81 1.88
CA VAL A 62 4.43 1.64 2.71
C VAL A 62 3.75 0.53 1.89
N TRP A 63 2.79 0.87 1.04
CA TRP A 63 2.10 -0.13 0.21
C TRP A 63 3.02 -0.71 -0.86
N PHE A 64 3.86 0.11 -1.48
CA PHE A 64 4.82 -0.36 -2.48
C PHE A 64 5.84 -1.32 -1.88
N LEU A 65 6.48 -0.94 -0.77
CA LEU A 65 7.44 -1.79 -0.06
C LEU A 65 6.76 -3.04 0.51
N GLY A 66 5.53 -2.93 1.00
CA GLY A 66 4.73 -4.06 1.44
C GLY A 66 4.49 -5.06 0.31
N GLY A 67 4.14 -4.58 -0.89
CA GLY A 67 3.97 -5.43 -2.07
C GLY A 67 5.26 -6.17 -2.45
N LEU A 68 6.41 -5.48 -2.43
CA LEU A 68 7.72 -6.11 -2.67
C LEU A 68 8.04 -7.14 -1.59
N ALA A 69 7.73 -6.87 -0.32
CA ALA A 69 7.91 -7.81 0.78
C ALA A 69 7.07 -9.09 0.61
N LEU A 70 5.82 -8.97 0.11
CA LEU A 70 4.99 -10.13 -0.21
C LEU A 70 5.56 -10.97 -1.36
N VAL A 71 6.10 -10.33 -2.39
CA VAL A 71 6.79 -11.04 -3.48
C VAL A 71 8.02 -11.79 -2.94
N ALA A 72 8.82 -11.14 -2.10
CA ALA A 72 9.98 -11.77 -1.46
C ALA A 72 9.56 -12.93 -0.55
N ALA A 73 8.47 -12.79 0.20
CA ALA A 73 7.92 -13.83 1.05
C ALA A 73 7.41 -15.04 0.24
N ALA A 74 6.86 -14.82 -0.95
CA ALA A 74 6.44 -15.88 -1.86
C ALA A 74 7.62 -16.73 -2.35
N ILE A 75 8.79 -16.10 -2.54
CA ILE A 75 9.95 -16.75 -3.16
C ILE A 75 10.82 -17.48 -2.14
N GLY A 76 11.06 -16.89 -0.95
CA GLY A 76 12.14 -17.36 -0.11
C GLY A 76 12.02 -17.21 1.41
N PHE A 77 10.90 -16.70 1.96
CA PHE A 77 10.79 -16.57 3.41
C PHE A 77 10.39 -17.90 4.06
N GLY A 78 10.98 -18.18 5.23
CA GLY A 78 10.49 -19.23 6.13
C GLY A 78 9.09 -18.91 6.67
N HIS A 79 8.43 -19.93 7.24
CA HIS A 79 7.02 -19.85 7.66
C HIS A 79 6.73 -18.63 8.56
N ASP A 80 7.50 -18.43 9.62
CA ASP A 80 7.25 -17.36 10.59
C ASP A 80 7.44 -15.96 9.98
N ALA A 81 8.52 -15.77 9.21
CA ALA A 81 8.78 -14.50 8.51
C ALA A 81 7.68 -14.19 7.50
N ARG A 82 7.17 -15.21 6.81
CA ARG A 82 6.06 -15.11 5.87
C ARG A 82 4.77 -14.67 6.59
N LEU A 83 4.40 -15.33 7.70
CA LEU A 83 3.22 -14.97 8.49
C LEU A 83 3.28 -13.53 9.02
N VAL A 84 4.43 -13.13 9.59
CA VAL A 84 4.61 -11.76 10.08
C VAL A 84 4.50 -10.75 8.95
N THR A 85 5.10 -11.03 7.80
CA THR A 85 4.98 -10.17 6.60
C THR A 85 3.54 -10.06 6.13
N CYS A 86 2.83 -11.18 6.02
CA CYS A 86 1.41 -11.21 5.61
C CYS A 86 0.53 -10.43 6.58
N LEU A 87 0.74 -10.59 7.88
CA LEU A 87 -0.01 -9.88 8.91
C LEU A 87 0.23 -8.37 8.81
N PHE A 88 1.49 -7.94 8.76
CA PHE A 88 1.85 -6.52 8.71
C PHE A 88 1.35 -5.85 7.43
N VAL A 89 1.63 -6.44 6.27
CA VAL A 89 1.19 -5.89 4.98
C VAL A 89 -0.33 -5.96 4.86
N GLY A 90 -0.96 -7.05 5.32
CA GLY A 90 -2.41 -7.21 5.36
C GLY A 90 -3.08 -6.09 6.16
N CYS A 91 -2.58 -5.75 7.34
CA CYS A 91 -3.08 -4.62 8.13
C CYS A 91 -2.96 -3.29 7.37
N THR A 92 -1.83 -3.02 6.72
CA THR A 92 -1.66 -1.76 5.96
C THR A 92 -2.59 -1.69 4.75
N TYR A 93 -2.82 -2.81 4.05
CA TYR A 93 -3.74 -2.88 2.91
C TYR A 93 -5.20 -2.77 3.36
N LEU A 94 -5.56 -3.35 4.51
CA LEU A 94 -6.89 -3.21 5.10
C LEU A 94 -7.19 -1.74 5.43
N LEU A 95 -6.29 -1.07 6.11
CA LEU A 95 -6.41 0.37 6.40
C LEU A 95 -6.51 1.19 5.10
N GLY A 96 -5.72 0.82 4.09
CA GLY A 96 -5.78 1.44 2.78
C GLY A 96 -7.12 1.22 2.07
N ALA A 97 -7.64 -0.01 2.08
CA ALA A 97 -8.94 -0.34 1.49
C ALA A 97 -10.08 0.43 2.16
N LEU A 98 -10.13 0.41 3.50
CA LEU A 98 -11.14 1.12 4.28
C LEU A 98 -11.04 2.64 4.10
N GLY A 99 -9.82 3.19 4.12
CA GLY A 99 -9.58 4.63 3.89
C GLY A 99 -10.01 5.08 2.49
N ASN A 100 -9.67 4.31 1.46
CA ASN A 100 -10.11 4.59 0.10
C ASN A 100 -11.64 4.45 -0.06
N LEU A 101 -12.23 3.39 0.49
CA LEU A 101 -13.67 3.18 0.46
C LEU A 101 -14.41 4.36 1.10
N TRP A 102 -13.99 4.74 2.30
CA TRP A 102 -14.61 5.83 3.06
C TRP A 102 -14.36 7.18 2.39
N GLY A 103 -13.12 7.52 2.07
CA GLY A 103 -12.72 8.83 1.54
C GLY A 103 -13.28 9.11 0.15
N THR A 104 -13.42 8.08 -0.70
CA THR A 104 -13.97 8.21 -2.06
C THR A 104 -15.46 7.83 -2.14
N ARG A 105 -16.08 7.47 -1.03
CA ARG A 105 -17.45 6.94 -0.98
C ARG A 105 -17.63 5.76 -1.96
N GLY A 106 -16.62 4.91 -2.06
CA GLY A 106 -16.61 3.72 -2.92
C GLY A 106 -16.40 3.98 -4.42
N ARG A 107 -16.25 5.24 -4.85
CA ARG A 107 -16.15 5.60 -6.28
C ARG A 107 -14.81 5.25 -6.93
N HIS A 108 -13.75 5.09 -6.15
CA HIS A 108 -12.42 4.77 -6.67
C HIS A 108 -12.15 3.27 -6.57
N PRO A 109 -11.71 2.58 -7.64
CA PRO A 109 -11.54 1.12 -7.65
C PRO A 109 -10.36 0.63 -6.77
N GLY A 110 -9.52 1.52 -6.27
CA GLY A 110 -8.34 1.15 -5.47
C GLY A 110 -8.66 0.32 -4.23
N TRP A 111 -9.79 0.57 -3.56
CA TRP A 111 -10.20 -0.23 -2.41
C TRP A 111 -10.54 -1.68 -2.79
N MET A 112 -11.12 -1.90 -3.98
CA MET A 112 -11.44 -3.25 -4.48
C MET A 112 -10.17 -4.05 -4.77
N LEU A 113 -9.17 -3.42 -5.35
CA LEU A 113 -7.88 -4.06 -5.64
C LEU A 113 -7.13 -4.41 -4.35
N LEU A 114 -7.13 -3.52 -3.35
CA LEU A 114 -6.55 -3.83 -2.04
C LEU A 114 -7.33 -4.93 -1.32
N ALA A 115 -8.66 -4.96 -1.43
CA ALA A 115 -9.48 -6.04 -0.89
C ALA A 115 -9.16 -7.38 -1.58
N ALA A 116 -9.00 -7.40 -2.90
CA ALA A 116 -8.57 -8.59 -3.63
C ALA A 116 -7.17 -9.06 -3.18
N ALA A 117 -6.23 -8.13 -3.01
CA ALA A 117 -4.91 -8.45 -2.48
C ALA A 117 -4.99 -9.04 -1.05
N LEU A 118 -5.87 -8.53 -0.19
CA LEU A 118 -6.10 -9.08 1.16
C LEU A 118 -6.60 -10.53 1.12
N ILE A 119 -7.53 -10.84 0.23
CA ILE A 119 -8.01 -12.21 0.03
C ILE A 119 -6.85 -13.12 -0.39
N LEU A 120 -6.04 -12.69 -1.34
CA LEU A 120 -4.87 -13.45 -1.80
C LEU A 120 -3.82 -13.62 -0.68
N ILE A 121 -3.61 -12.60 0.17
CA ILE A 121 -2.73 -12.69 1.35
C ILE A 121 -3.26 -13.76 2.31
N ALA A 122 -4.56 -13.74 2.61
CA ALA A 122 -5.17 -14.73 3.52
C ALA A 122 -4.98 -16.17 3.02
N PHE A 123 -5.15 -16.40 1.72
CA PHE A 123 -4.89 -17.70 1.11
C PHE A 123 -3.40 -18.06 1.00
N GLY A 124 -2.53 -17.06 0.80
CA GLY A 124 -1.11 -17.28 0.62
C GLY A 124 -0.31 -17.30 1.92
N ALA A 125 -0.88 -16.88 3.05
CA ALA A 125 -0.16 -16.75 4.31
C ALA A 125 0.27 -18.11 4.87
N ASP A 126 -0.63 -19.08 4.82
CA ASP A 126 -0.38 -20.41 5.35
C ASP A 126 0.26 -21.30 4.27
N LYS A 127 1.57 -21.55 4.42
CA LYS A 127 2.25 -22.59 3.64
C LYS A 127 2.02 -23.92 4.35
N SER A 128 0.81 -24.49 4.21
CA SER A 128 0.51 -25.83 4.69
C SER A 128 1.53 -26.80 4.11
N GLY A 129 2.28 -27.42 5.02
CA GLY A 129 3.50 -28.14 4.77
C GLY A 129 3.50 -29.05 3.54
N GLY A 130 4.50 -28.85 2.71
CA GLY A 130 5.05 -29.85 1.85
C GLY A 130 6.22 -30.52 2.56
#